data_ef8b45d8dda6f338b048393d2ad197e8
#
_entry.id   ef8b45d8dda6f338b048393d2ad197e8
#
_cell.length_a   1.000
_cell.length_b   1.000
_cell.length_c   1.000
_cell.angle_alpha   90.00
_cell.angle_beta   90.00
_cell.angle_gamma   90.00
#
_symmetry.space_group_name_H-M   'P 1'
#
loop_
_entity.id
_entity.type
_entity.pdbx_description
1 polymer ?
#
loop_
_entity_poly.entity_id
_entity_poly.type
_entity_poly.pdbx_seq_one_letter_code
_entity_poly.pdbx_strand_id
1 'polypeptide(L)' 'MEDKLLRYTLRVDRLLFKKFRYIAESEGRSANKEIEQYLKKRIAEYEKENGKIDI' A
#
# COMPACT_ATOMS: atom_id res chain seq x y z
N MET A 1 15.49 -1.68 19.39
CA MET A 1 14.05 -1.78 19.24
C MET A 1 13.70 -1.87 17.77
N GLU A 2 12.89 -2.86 17.42
CA GLU A 2 12.51 -3.03 16.03
C GLU A 2 11.36 -2.12 15.66
N ASP A 3 11.47 -1.50 14.50
CA ASP A 3 10.36 -0.72 13.96
C ASP A 3 9.29 -1.65 13.43
N LYS A 4 8.06 -1.36 13.76
CA LYS A 4 6.94 -2.10 13.19
C LYS A 4 6.69 -1.68 11.75
N LEU A 5 7.24 -0.55 11.36
CA LEU A 5 7.05 0.01 10.03
C LEU A 5 8.29 -0.20 9.18
N LEU A 6 8.08 -0.80 8.03
CA LEU A 6 9.14 -1.01 7.06
C LEU A 6 9.32 0.23 6.20
N ARG A 7 10.56 0.64 6.00
CA ARG A 7 10.88 1.70 5.04
C ARG A 7 11.23 1.01 3.73
N TYR A 8 10.48 1.32 2.72
CA TYR A 8 10.67 0.68 1.43
C TYR A 8 10.68 1.72 0.32
N THR A 9 11.71 1.65 -0.52
CA THR A 9 11.81 2.53 -1.66
C THR A 9 11.16 1.89 -2.87
N LEU A 10 10.10 2.51 -3.37
CA LEU A 10 9.40 2.02 -4.54
C LEU A 10 10.07 2.53 -5.81
N ARG A 11 10.24 1.63 -6.77
CA ARG A 11 10.70 2.01 -8.10
C ARG A 11 9.52 1.87 -9.05
N VAL A 12 8.85 2.97 -9.28
CA VAL A 12 7.69 2.99 -10.17
C VAL A 12 7.81 4.17 -11.11
N ASP A 13 7.06 4.11 -12.20
CA ASP A 13 7.02 5.22 -13.14
C ASP A 13 6.62 6.50 -12.43
N ARG A 14 7.36 7.57 -12.71
CA ARG A 14 7.14 8.85 -12.04
C ARG A 14 5.75 9.41 -12.28
N LEU A 15 5.29 9.33 -13.51
CA LEU A 15 3.96 9.85 -13.87
C LEU A 15 2.86 9.00 -13.22
N LEU A 16 3.04 7.70 -13.19
CA LEU A 16 2.09 6.79 -12.56
C LEU A 16 1.94 7.13 -11.08
N PHE A 17 3.05 7.31 -10.40
CA PHE A 17 3.03 7.63 -8.98
C PHE A 17 2.44 9.01 -8.72
N LYS A 18 2.73 9.96 -9.60
CA LYS A 18 2.19 11.31 -9.47
C LYS A 18 0.68 11.32 -9.54
N LYS A 19 0.11 10.54 -10.45
CA LYS A 19 -1.34 10.41 -10.57
C LYS A 19 -1.94 9.73 -9.35
N PHE A 20 -1.29 8.70 -8.86
CA PHE A 20 -1.72 7.99 -7.66
C PHE A 20 -1.75 8.93 -6.46
N ARG A 21 -0.70 9.72 -6.32
CA ARG A 21 -0.60 10.68 -5.21
C ARG A 21 -1.68 11.75 -5.31
N TYR A 22 -2.01 12.17 -6.52
CA TYR A 22 -3.09 13.14 -6.73
C TYR A 22 -4.42 12.57 -6.23
N ILE A 23 -4.70 11.33 -6.57
CA ILE A 23 -5.92 10.67 -6.14
C ILE A 23 -5.99 10.56 -4.61
N ALA A 24 -4.90 10.12 -4.01
CA ALA A 24 -4.85 9.97 -2.56
C ALA A 24 -5.10 11.29 -1.86
N GLU A 25 -4.44 12.35 -2.30
CA GLU A 25 -4.60 13.67 -1.70
C GLU A 25 -6.01 14.22 -1.89
N SER A 26 -6.62 13.98 -3.04
CA SER A 26 -7.99 14.43 -3.29
C SER A 26 -9.00 13.74 -2.37
N GLU A 27 -8.64 12.56 -1.87
CA GLU A 27 -9.49 11.83 -0.94
C GLU A 27 -9.07 12.03 0.51
N GLY A 28 -8.19 12.98 0.75
CA GLY A 28 -7.75 13.32 2.10
C GLY A 28 -6.76 12.35 2.71
N ARG A 29 -6.03 11.61 1.86
CA ARG A 29 -5.05 10.65 2.33
C ARG A 29 -3.68 10.97 1.77
N SER A 30 -2.64 10.59 2.51
CA SER A 30 -1.30 10.65 1.96
C SER A 30 -1.08 9.45 1.05
N ALA A 31 -0.12 9.56 0.13
CA ALA A 31 0.21 8.44 -0.75
C ALA A 31 0.63 7.22 0.07
N ASN A 32 1.36 7.45 1.16
CA ASN A 32 1.80 6.35 2.00
C ASN A 32 0.62 5.60 2.64
N LYS A 33 -0.37 6.34 3.13
CA LYS A 33 -1.58 5.73 3.70
C LYS A 33 -2.38 4.99 2.65
N GLU A 34 -2.44 5.53 1.45
CA GLU A 34 -3.16 4.88 0.37
C GLU A 34 -2.49 3.56 -0.01
N ILE A 35 -1.15 3.54 -0.07
CA ILE A 35 -0.42 2.31 -0.33
C ILE A 35 -0.70 1.28 0.76
N GLU A 36 -0.69 1.71 2.01
CA GLU A 36 -0.97 0.82 3.13
C GLU A 36 -2.35 0.17 3.01
N GLN A 37 -3.35 0.95 2.61
CA GLN A 37 -4.70 0.44 2.42
C GLN A 37 -4.76 -0.59 1.29
N TYR A 38 -4.04 -0.35 0.20
CA TYR A 38 -3.99 -1.31 -0.90
C TYR A 38 -3.32 -2.61 -0.49
N LEU A 39 -2.26 -2.52 0.31
CA LEU A 39 -1.59 -3.71 0.80
C LEU A 39 -2.54 -4.55 1.64
N LYS A 40 -3.25 -3.92 2.54
CA LYS A 40 -4.21 -4.62 3.40
C LYS A 40 -5.32 -5.26 2.58
N LYS A 41 -5.84 -4.53 1.62
CA LYS A 41 -6.91 -5.03 0.76
C LYS A 41 -6.46 -6.23 -0.05
N ARG A 42 -5.26 -6.15 -0.64
CA ARG A 42 -4.74 -7.24 -1.47
C ARG A 42 -4.49 -8.49 -0.66
N ILE A 43 -3.95 -8.32 0.54
CA ILE A 43 -3.71 -9.43 1.44
C ILE A 43 -5.03 -10.09 1.84
N ALA A 44 -6.02 -9.28 2.19
CA ALA A 44 -7.32 -9.81 2.59
C ALA A 44 -7.98 -10.60 1.47
N GLU A 45 -7.88 -10.11 0.24
CA GLU A 45 -8.43 -10.81 -0.92
C GLU A 45 -7.77 -12.17 -1.13
N TYR A 46 -6.46 -12.20 -1.02
CA TYR A 46 -5.71 -13.45 -1.20
C TYR A 46 -6.06 -14.46 -0.10
N GLU A 47 -6.11 -14.00 1.14
CA GLU A 47 -6.39 -14.88 2.26
C GLU A 47 -7.81 -15.42 2.24
N LYS A 48 -8.74 -14.66 1.69
CA LYS A 48 -10.12 -15.10 1.54
C LYS A 48 -10.22 -16.28 0.57
N GLU A 49 -9.42 -16.25 -0.47
CA GLU A 49 -9.46 -17.30 -1.50
C GLU A 49 -8.53 -18.47 -1.19
N ASN A 50 -7.40 -18.22 -0.56
CA ASN A 50 -6.35 -19.21 -0.41
C ASN A 50 -6.02 -19.57 1.04
N GLY A 51 -6.69 -18.94 1.99
CA GLY A 51 -6.41 -19.18 3.40
C GLY A 51 -5.34 -18.26 3.94
N LYS A 52 -5.24 -18.24 5.24
CA LYS A 52 -4.34 -17.33 5.93
C LYS A 52 -2.87 -17.59 5.59
N ILE A 53 -2.16 -16.50 5.33
CA ILE A 53 -0.72 -16.55 5.08
C ILE A 53 -0.02 -16.70 6.43
N ASP A 54 0.77 -17.76 6.53
CA ASP A 54 1.47 -18.07 7.78
C ASP A 54 2.97 -17.84 7.59
N ILE A 55 3.39 -16.63 7.89
CA ILE A 55 4.80 -16.27 7.82
C ILE A 55 5.22 -15.46 9.03
#